data_8396d9bfd650f3d6834554684ec050a1
#
_entry.id   8396d9bfd650f3d6834554684ec050a1
#
_cell.length_a   1.000
_cell.length_b   1.000
_cell.length_c   1.000
_cell.angle_alpha   90.00
_cell.angle_beta   90.00
_cell.angle_gamma   90.00
#
_symmetry.space_group_name_H-M   'P 1'
#
loop_
_entity.id
_entity.type
_entity.pdbx_description
1 polymer ?
#
loop_
_entity_poly.entity_id
_entity_poly.type
_entity_poly.pdbx_seq_one_letter_code
_entity_poly.pdbx_strand_id
1 'polypeptide(L)'
;VVRHAGETVGDLDMHFLHEGLPERVLTGTWAPSPGPRELPEVPPDAAAWADALTRVLAHPNVASKEPIVRQYDHSVQGTIVLPLFGGPAGRAPGDAAVIAPLLGKPYGVVIAHGLNPVLASFDAYWGGVWAAAEALANLVAVGGNPREIGLIDNFIWPVPDAESLGALDRAVEACVDVMRATGRPFISGKDSLS
;
A
#
# COMPACT_ATOMS: atom_id res chain seq x y z
N VAL A 1 31.04 15.11 16.42
CA VAL A 1 32.26 15.50 15.68
C VAL A 1 32.63 14.40 14.71
N VAL A 2 32.73 14.68 13.42
CA VAL A 2 33.17 13.76 12.36
C VAL A 2 34.57 14.24 11.89
N ARG A 3 35.50 13.28 11.79
CA ARG A 3 36.87 13.56 11.34
C ARG A 3 37.24 12.70 10.14
N HIS A 4 38.01 13.31 9.23
CA HIS A 4 38.63 12.64 8.11
C HIS A 4 40.08 13.06 8.00
N ALA A 5 41.02 12.10 7.89
CA ALA A 5 42.46 12.34 7.83
C ALA A 5 43.00 13.25 8.94
N GLY A 6 42.41 13.21 10.16
CA GLY A 6 42.77 14.06 11.28
C GLY A 6 42.10 15.44 11.32
N GLU A 7 41.45 15.85 10.25
CA GLU A 7 40.71 17.12 10.18
C GLU A 7 39.24 16.93 10.58
N THR A 8 38.65 17.91 11.27
CA THR A 8 37.25 17.95 11.61
C THR A 8 36.46 18.40 10.38
N VAL A 9 35.68 17.49 9.78
CA VAL A 9 34.82 17.76 8.62
C VAL A 9 33.36 17.98 8.98
N GLY A 10 32.99 17.75 10.23
CA GLY A 10 31.67 18.05 10.76
C GLY A 10 31.68 18.10 12.28
N ASP A 11 31.07 19.11 12.84
CA ASP A 11 30.92 19.30 14.30
C ASP A 11 29.50 19.82 14.56
N LEU A 12 28.61 18.92 14.99
CA LEU A 12 27.24 19.22 15.32
C LEU A 12 26.99 18.79 16.76
N ASP A 13 26.45 19.68 17.58
CA ASP A 13 26.08 19.30 18.93
C ASP A 13 24.75 18.51 18.95
N MET A 14 24.50 17.76 20.02
CA MET A 14 23.33 16.91 20.15
C MET A 14 22.03 17.70 20.26
N HIS A 15 22.07 18.88 20.86
CA HIS A 15 20.91 19.77 20.94
C HIS A 15 20.47 20.22 19.55
N PHE A 16 21.43 20.63 18.70
CA PHE A 16 21.13 20.99 17.32
C PHE A 16 20.51 19.83 16.55
N LEU A 17 21.04 18.59 16.73
CA LEU A 17 20.53 17.40 16.02
C LEU A 17 19.12 17.02 16.44
N HIS A 18 18.72 17.27 17.68
CA HIS A 18 17.42 16.89 18.20
C HIS A 18 16.40 18.03 18.17
N GLU A 19 16.82 19.25 18.40
CA GLU A 19 15.90 20.38 18.62
C GLU A 19 16.29 21.64 17.80
N GLY A 20 17.41 21.59 17.10
CA GLY A 20 17.95 22.76 16.38
C GLY A 20 17.35 23.03 15.02
N LEU A 21 16.50 22.12 14.49
CA LEU A 21 15.78 22.35 13.24
C LEU A 21 14.53 23.19 13.51
N PRO A 22 14.30 24.24 12.72
CA PRO A 22 13.08 25.04 12.87
C PRO A 22 11.86 24.18 12.59
N GLU A 23 10.86 24.26 13.44
CA GLU A 23 9.58 23.65 13.23
C GLU A 23 8.92 24.24 11.98
N ARG A 24 8.64 23.37 11.01
CA ARG A 24 7.95 23.77 9.76
C ARG A 24 6.46 23.56 9.94
N VAL A 25 5.70 24.66 9.93
CA VAL A 25 4.25 24.62 9.90
C VAL A 25 3.78 24.76 8.45
N LEU A 26 3.08 23.74 7.94
CA LEU A 26 2.50 23.74 6.62
C LEU A 26 0.97 23.75 6.75
N THR A 27 0.30 24.49 5.85
CA THR A 27 -1.16 24.58 5.84
C THR A 27 -1.71 23.72 4.73
N GLY A 28 -2.51 22.72 5.08
CA GLY A 28 -3.29 21.92 4.14
C GLY A 28 -4.68 22.52 3.96
N THR A 29 -5.25 22.33 2.77
CA THR A 29 -6.65 22.65 2.47
C THR A 29 -7.30 21.41 1.87
N TRP A 30 -8.52 21.10 2.29
CA TRP A 30 -9.28 20.01 1.72
C TRP A 30 -10.62 20.52 1.19
N ALA A 31 -11.00 19.99 0.03
CA ALA A 31 -12.32 20.19 -0.54
C ALA A 31 -12.98 18.81 -0.74
N PRO A 32 -14.30 18.72 -0.54
CA PRO A 32 -15.02 17.47 -0.82
C PRO A 32 -14.89 17.09 -2.29
N SER A 33 -14.82 15.77 -2.52
CA SER A 33 -14.79 15.21 -3.87
C SER A 33 -15.95 15.77 -4.72
N PRO A 34 -15.73 16.06 -5.99
CA PRO A 34 -16.78 16.51 -6.91
C PRO A 34 -17.75 15.38 -7.21
N GLY A 35 -18.55 14.91 -6.37
CA GLY A 35 -19.65 13.96 -6.57
C GLY A 35 -19.43 12.82 -7.58
N PRO A 36 -20.38 11.92 -7.75
CA PRO A 36 -20.25 10.80 -8.68
C PRO A 36 -20.19 11.30 -10.12
N ARG A 37 -19.22 10.75 -10.88
CA ARG A 37 -19.18 10.93 -12.34
C ARG A 37 -20.36 10.19 -12.98
N GLU A 38 -20.77 10.67 -14.14
CA GLU A 38 -21.72 9.91 -14.97
C GLU A 38 -21.19 8.49 -15.16
N LEU A 39 -22.05 7.51 -14.93
CA LEU A 39 -21.72 6.12 -15.20
C LEU A 39 -21.64 5.90 -16.72
N PRO A 40 -20.73 5.08 -17.19
CA PRO A 40 -20.68 4.73 -18.62
C PRO A 40 -21.99 4.06 -19.04
N GLU A 41 -22.39 4.27 -20.29
CA GLU A 41 -23.55 3.58 -20.85
C GLU A 41 -23.40 2.06 -20.75
N VAL A 42 -24.49 1.40 -20.39
CA VAL A 42 -24.51 -0.06 -20.31
C VAL A 42 -24.42 -0.62 -21.73
N PRO A 43 -23.51 -1.57 -22.00
CA PRO A 43 -23.40 -2.19 -23.31
C PRO A 43 -24.73 -2.79 -23.77
N PRO A 44 -25.16 -2.57 -25.03
CA PRO A 44 -26.51 -2.91 -25.47
C PRO A 44 -26.75 -4.39 -25.71
N ASP A 45 -25.72 -5.19 -25.94
CA ASP A 45 -25.82 -6.60 -26.29
C ASP A 45 -24.61 -7.44 -25.79
N ALA A 46 -24.68 -8.74 -25.97
CA ALA A 46 -23.66 -9.67 -25.54
C ALA A 46 -22.29 -9.47 -26.22
N ALA A 47 -22.26 -9.02 -27.46
CA ALA A 47 -21.01 -8.77 -28.18
C ALA A 47 -20.30 -7.53 -27.60
N ALA A 48 -21.04 -6.47 -27.31
CA ALA A 48 -20.52 -5.28 -26.68
C ALA A 48 -20.04 -5.55 -25.24
N TRP A 49 -20.71 -6.42 -24.49
CA TRP A 49 -20.23 -6.89 -23.19
C TRP A 49 -18.94 -7.70 -23.30
N ALA A 50 -18.84 -8.62 -24.27
CA ALA A 50 -17.63 -9.42 -24.50
C ALA A 50 -16.42 -8.54 -24.87
N ASP A 51 -16.65 -7.52 -25.70
CA ASP A 51 -15.62 -6.52 -26.05
C ASP A 51 -15.21 -5.69 -24.84
N ALA A 52 -16.17 -5.20 -24.06
CA ALA A 52 -15.88 -4.44 -22.84
C ALA A 52 -15.09 -5.27 -21.83
N LEU A 53 -15.47 -6.52 -21.60
CA LEU A 53 -14.76 -7.45 -20.73
C LEU A 53 -13.33 -7.70 -21.22
N THR A 54 -13.15 -7.93 -22.52
CA THR A 54 -11.84 -8.16 -23.13
C THR A 54 -10.93 -6.95 -22.92
N ARG A 55 -11.45 -5.74 -23.12
CA ARG A 55 -10.68 -4.49 -22.88
C ARG A 55 -10.30 -4.34 -21.41
N VAL A 56 -11.21 -4.62 -20.49
CA VAL A 56 -10.91 -4.56 -19.05
C VAL A 56 -9.83 -5.56 -18.67
N LEU A 57 -9.94 -6.82 -19.11
CA LEU A 57 -8.96 -7.87 -18.84
C LEU A 57 -7.59 -7.59 -19.47
N ALA A 58 -7.55 -6.90 -20.60
CA ALA A 58 -6.31 -6.49 -21.26
C ALA A 58 -5.70 -5.20 -20.68
N HIS A 59 -6.42 -4.49 -19.84
CA HIS A 59 -5.93 -3.23 -19.26
C HIS A 59 -4.71 -3.48 -18.36
N PRO A 60 -3.62 -2.70 -18.45
CA PRO A 60 -2.39 -2.93 -17.66
C PRO A 60 -2.60 -3.04 -16.15
N ASN A 61 -3.61 -2.37 -15.58
CA ASN A 61 -3.93 -2.47 -14.15
C ASN A 61 -4.66 -3.76 -13.78
N VAL A 62 -5.22 -4.49 -14.74
CA VAL A 62 -6.01 -5.72 -14.52
C VAL A 62 -5.28 -6.95 -15.04
N ALA A 63 -4.55 -6.83 -16.15
CA ALA A 63 -3.81 -7.92 -16.78
C ALA A 63 -2.81 -8.57 -15.81
N SER A 64 -2.44 -9.82 -16.10
CA SER A 64 -1.49 -10.59 -15.30
C SER A 64 -0.19 -9.83 -15.02
N LYS A 65 0.25 -9.82 -13.77
CA LYS A 65 1.55 -9.28 -13.34
C LYS A 65 2.66 -10.34 -13.33
N GLU A 66 2.39 -11.54 -13.86
CA GLU A 66 3.35 -12.64 -13.90
C GLU A 66 4.72 -12.22 -14.48
N PRO A 67 4.81 -11.46 -15.59
CA PRO A 67 6.10 -11.02 -16.13
C PRO A 67 6.90 -10.15 -15.17
N ILE A 68 6.23 -9.36 -14.33
CA ILE A 68 6.87 -8.49 -13.34
C ILE A 68 7.30 -9.31 -12.12
N VAL A 69 6.40 -10.15 -11.59
CA VAL A 69 6.67 -10.97 -10.40
C VAL A 69 7.80 -11.97 -10.64
N ARG A 70 7.89 -12.54 -11.84
CA ARG A 70 8.90 -13.54 -12.19
C ARG A 70 10.22 -12.95 -12.74
N GLN A 71 10.35 -11.65 -12.78
CA GLN A 71 11.52 -10.99 -13.33
C GLN A 71 12.77 -11.15 -12.46
N TYR A 72 12.59 -11.27 -11.13
CA TYR A 72 13.67 -11.39 -10.15
C TYR A 72 13.45 -12.60 -9.22
N ASP A 73 14.33 -12.75 -8.25
CA ASP A 73 14.32 -13.80 -7.23
C ASP A 73 13.11 -13.66 -6.31
N HIS A 74 11.99 -14.24 -6.69
CA HIS A 74 10.74 -14.21 -5.94
C HIS A 74 10.54 -15.43 -5.02
N SER A 75 11.48 -16.36 -4.99
CA SER A 75 11.42 -17.61 -4.20
C SER A 75 12.77 -17.96 -3.58
N VAL A 76 13.49 -16.97 -3.09
CA VAL A 76 14.79 -17.16 -2.43
C VAL A 76 14.59 -17.74 -1.03
N GLN A 77 15.60 -18.45 -0.50
CA GLN A 77 15.68 -19.04 0.84
C GLN A 77 14.77 -20.25 1.12
N GLY A 78 13.89 -20.66 0.21
CA GLY A 78 13.04 -21.83 0.40
C GLY A 78 12.02 -21.74 1.54
N THR A 79 11.70 -20.53 1.99
CA THR A 79 10.77 -20.30 3.10
C THR A 79 9.33 -19.98 2.66
N ILE A 80 9.07 -19.95 1.36
CA ILE A 80 7.74 -19.61 0.82
C ILE A 80 6.83 -20.82 0.96
N VAL A 81 5.70 -20.62 1.63
CA VAL A 81 4.61 -21.59 1.80
C VAL A 81 3.54 -21.36 0.75
N LEU A 82 3.13 -20.10 0.55
CA LEU A 82 2.20 -19.70 -0.50
C LEU A 82 2.84 -18.57 -1.33
N PRO A 83 3.24 -18.86 -2.57
CA PRO A 83 3.77 -17.83 -3.47
C PRO A 83 2.65 -16.95 -4.06
N LEU A 84 3.01 -15.80 -4.61
CA LEU A 84 2.08 -14.91 -5.31
C LEU A 84 1.41 -15.57 -6.53
N PHE A 85 2.09 -16.55 -7.15
CA PHE A 85 1.53 -17.41 -8.20
C PHE A 85 1.63 -18.85 -7.74
N GLY A 86 0.51 -19.40 -7.31
CA GLY A 86 0.38 -20.75 -6.77
C GLY A 86 -0.28 -21.75 -7.73
N GLY A 87 -0.84 -22.80 -7.16
CA GLY A 87 -1.46 -23.91 -7.88
C GLY A 87 -0.45 -24.87 -8.51
N PRO A 88 -0.90 -26.02 -9.08
CA PRO A 88 -0.02 -27.07 -9.60
C PRO A 88 0.93 -26.61 -10.71
N ALA A 89 0.51 -25.64 -11.51
CA ALA A 89 1.31 -25.08 -12.60
C ALA A 89 2.01 -23.77 -12.22
N GLY A 90 1.85 -23.28 -10.98
CA GLY A 90 2.39 -22.01 -10.53
C GLY A 90 1.86 -20.80 -11.32
N ARG A 91 0.61 -20.84 -11.80
CA ARG A 91 0.02 -19.78 -12.63
C ARG A 91 -1.23 -19.14 -12.04
N ALA A 92 -1.71 -19.63 -10.90
CA ALA A 92 -2.86 -19.07 -10.22
C ALA A 92 -2.39 -17.88 -9.37
N PRO A 93 -2.81 -16.64 -9.69
CA PRO A 93 -2.51 -15.49 -8.84
C PRO A 93 -3.17 -15.70 -7.47
N GLY A 94 -2.47 -15.29 -6.41
CA GLY A 94 -2.97 -15.31 -5.04
C GLY A 94 -3.15 -13.90 -4.50
N ASP A 95 -3.97 -13.78 -3.45
CA ASP A 95 -4.27 -12.49 -2.83
C ASP A 95 -3.18 -12.04 -1.85
N ALA A 96 -2.32 -12.97 -1.42
CA ALA A 96 -1.24 -12.70 -0.48
C ALA A 96 -0.10 -13.72 -0.63
N ALA A 97 1.02 -13.46 0.01
CA ALA A 97 2.11 -14.41 0.17
C ALA A 97 2.17 -14.92 1.62
N VAL A 98 2.57 -16.20 1.78
CA VAL A 98 2.83 -16.80 3.09
C VAL A 98 4.25 -17.32 3.12
N ILE A 99 5.00 -16.93 4.15
CA ILE A 99 6.37 -17.38 4.39
C ILE A 99 6.47 -18.06 5.74
N ALA A 100 7.36 -19.05 5.85
CA ALA A 100 7.73 -19.73 7.10
C ALA A 100 9.17 -19.34 7.47
N PRO A 101 9.40 -18.23 8.17
CA PRO A 101 10.73 -17.71 8.44
C PRO A 101 11.57 -18.64 9.32
N LEU A 102 10.90 -19.52 10.08
CA LEU A 102 11.56 -20.54 10.92
C LEU A 102 11.18 -21.94 10.41
N LEU A 103 12.10 -22.60 9.75
CA LEU A 103 11.90 -23.93 9.22
C LEU A 103 11.56 -24.94 10.33
N GLY A 104 10.62 -25.84 10.06
CA GLY A 104 10.17 -26.87 11.00
C GLY A 104 9.22 -26.36 12.11
N LYS A 105 8.81 -25.12 12.08
CA LYS A 105 7.78 -24.58 12.99
C LYS A 105 6.41 -24.55 12.31
N PRO A 106 5.30 -24.77 13.06
CA PRO A 106 3.95 -24.86 12.53
C PRO A 106 3.27 -23.49 12.35
N TYR A 107 4.01 -22.43 12.14
CA TYR A 107 3.49 -21.08 11.92
C TYR A 107 4.26 -20.37 10.82
N GLY A 108 3.60 -19.38 10.22
CA GLY A 108 4.16 -18.55 9.18
C GLY A 108 3.72 -17.09 9.33
N VAL A 109 4.20 -16.26 8.44
CA VAL A 109 3.81 -14.86 8.31
C VAL A 109 3.06 -14.70 7.00
N VAL A 110 1.88 -14.10 7.07
CA VAL A 110 1.09 -13.70 5.90
C VAL A 110 1.42 -12.24 5.59
N ILE A 111 1.69 -11.96 4.33
CA ILE A 111 1.97 -10.62 3.83
C ILE A 111 0.95 -10.34 2.72
N ALA A 112 0.11 -9.35 2.96
CA ALA A 112 -0.90 -8.89 2.01
C ALA A 112 -0.82 -7.37 1.85
N HIS A 113 -1.36 -6.85 0.77
CA HIS A 113 -1.43 -5.41 0.54
C HIS A 113 -2.77 -5.02 -0.06
N GLY A 114 -3.07 -3.72 -0.01
CA GLY A 114 -4.20 -3.11 -0.70
C GLY A 114 -3.80 -1.76 -1.25
N LEU A 115 -4.35 -1.39 -2.40
CA LEU A 115 -4.00 -0.18 -3.12
C LEU A 115 -5.11 0.22 -4.09
N ASN A 116 -5.60 1.45 -3.99
CA ASN A 116 -6.51 2.00 -4.98
C ASN A 116 -6.20 3.47 -5.31
N PRO A 117 -5.18 3.73 -6.15
CA PRO A 117 -4.77 5.10 -6.47
C PRO A 117 -5.86 5.88 -7.23
N VAL A 118 -6.71 5.19 -7.99
CA VAL A 118 -7.81 5.83 -8.72
C VAL A 118 -8.84 6.38 -7.74
N LEU A 119 -9.28 5.59 -6.76
CA LEU A 119 -10.20 6.06 -5.73
C LEU A 119 -9.56 7.16 -4.87
N ALA A 120 -8.29 7.00 -4.49
CA ALA A 120 -7.56 7.99 -3.72
C ALA A 120 -7.44 9.35 -4.43
N SER A 121 -7.38 9.36 -5.78
CA SER A 121 -7.37 10.60 -6.56
C SER A 121 -8.71 11.31 -6.58
N PHE A 122 -9.81 10.64 -6.25
CA PHE A 122 -11.14 11.27 -6.10
C PHE A 122 -11.42 11.65 -4.65
N ASP A 123 -11.06 10.77 -3.73
CA ASP A 123 -11.28 10.96 -2.30
C ASP A 123 -10.21 10.21 -1.52
N ALA A 124 -9.29 10.95 -0.93
CA ALA A 124 -8.14 10.40 -0.22
C ALA A 124 -8.55 9.59 1.03
N TYR A 125 -9.63 9.99 1.71
CA TYR A 125 -10.15 9.26 2.87
C TYR A 125 -10.68 7.89 2.44
N TRP A 126 -11.58 7.83 1.45
CA TRP A 126 -12.12 6.56 0.98
C TRP A 126 -11.09 5.70 0.26
N GLY A 127 -10.09 6.33 -0.38
CA GLY A 127 -8.92 5.63 -0.92
C GLY A 127 -8.11 4.91 0.16
N GLY A 128 -7.87 5.57 1.29
CA GLY A 128 -7.21 5.00 2.46
C GLY A 128 -8.01 3.85 3.10
N VAL A 129 -9.32 4.06 3.31
CA VAL A 129 -10.23 3.01 3.82
C VAL A 129 -10.22 1.79 2.90
N TRP A 130 -10.30 2.00 1.58
CA TRP A 130 -10.27 0.91 0.60
C TRP A 130 -8.97 0.12 0.67
N ALA A 131 -7.83 0.80 0.63
CA ALA A 131 -6.52 0.15 0.65
C ALA A 131 -6.34 -0.72 1.90
N ALA A 132 -6.72 -0.21 3.08
CA ALA A 132 -6.66 -0.98 4.31
C ALA A 132 -7.64 -2.16 4.33
N ALA A 133 -8.88 -1.96 3.85
CA ALA A 133 -9.89 -3.02 3.79
C ALA A 133 -9.48 -4.14 2.81
N GLU A 134 -8.91 -3.79 1.65
CA GLU A 134 -8.38 -4.74 0.68
C GLU A 134 -7.24 -5.56 1.27
N ALA A 135 -6.26 -4.91 1.93
CA ALA A 135 -5.16 -5.62 2.58
C ALA A 135 -5.65 -6.62 3.64
N LEU A 136 -6.63 -6.23 4.46
CA LEU A 136 -7.24 -7.11 5.45
C LEU A 136 -8.00 -8.27 4.81
N ALA A 137 -8.79 -8.01 3.75
CA ALA A 137 -9.52 -9.03 3.03
C ALA A 137 -8.57 -10.05 2.37
N ASN A 138 -7.52 -9.59 1.71
CA ASN A 138 -6.50 -10.42 1.07
C ASN A 138 -5.78 -11.31 2.09
N LEU A 139 -5.47 -10.77 3.28
CA LEU A 139 -4.86 -11.54 4.36
C LEU A 139 -5.78 -12.68 4.83
N VAL A 140 -7.07 -12.39 5.03
CA VAL A 140 -8.05 -13.38 5.47
C VAL A 140 -8.32 -14.42 4.38
N ALA A 141 -8.33 -14.03 3.11
CA ALA A 141 -8.57 -14.92 1.97
C ALA A 141 -7.57 -16.09 1.90
N VAL A 142 -6.33 -15.88 2.37
CA VAL A 142 -5.30 -16.93 2.42
C VAL A 142 -5.17 -17.60 3.80
N GLY A 143 -6.12 -17.37 4.69
CA GLY A 143 -6.17 -18.00 6.01
C GLY A 143 -5.39 -17.28 7.12
N GLY A 144 -5.02 -16.02 6.91
CA GLY A 144 -4.41 -15.19 7.93
C GLY A 144 -5.34 -14.96 9.13
N ASN A 145 -4.77 -14.91 10.33
CA ASN A 145 -5.55 -14.67 11.54
C ASN A 145 -5.89 -13.17 11.68
N PRO A 146 -7.17 -12.77 11.56
CA PRO A 146 -7.54 -11.37 11.63
C PRO A 146 -7.34 -10.73 13.02
N ARG A 147 -6.99 -11.51 14.03
CA ARG A 147 -6.73 -11.02 15.39
C ARG A 147 -5.25 -10.70 15.64
N GLU A 148 -4.36 -11.14 14.78
CA GLU A 148 -2.90 -11.02 14.93
C GLU A 148 -2.31 -10.26 13.75
N ILE A 149 -2.82 -9.06 13.49
CA ILE A 149 -2.43 -8.21 12.36
C ILE A 149 -1.75 -6.95 12.88
N GLY A 150 -0.61 -6.62 12.29
CA GLY A 150 -0.04 -5.28 12.29
C GLY A 150 -0.17 -4.68 10.90
N LEU A 151 -0.62 -3.45 10.80
CA LEU A 151 -0.71 -2.69 9.56
C LEU A 151 0.56 -1.87 9.37
N ILE A 152 0.94 -1.66 8.11
CA ILE A 152 2.02 -0.75 7.72
C ILE A 152 1.47 0.09 6.59
N ASP A 153 1.60 1.40 6.68
CA ASP A 153 1.25 2.32 5.61
C ASP A 153 2.47 2.64 4.73
N ASN A 154 2.20 3.03 3.50
CA ASN A 154 3.17 3.63 2.62
C ASN A 154 2.48 4.72 1.79
N PHE A 155 2.62 5.97 2.25
CA PHE A 155 2.10 7.10 1.52
C PHE A 155 3.10 7.51 0.42
N ILE A 156 2.71 7.25 -0.84
CA ILE A 156 3.41 7.78 -2.02
C ILE A 156 2.56 8.95 -2.51
N TRP A 157 3.06 10.16 -2.29
CA TRP A 157 2.25 11.36 -2.38
C TRP A 157 2.91 12.44 -3.25
N PRO A 158 2.12 13.31 -3.89
CA PRO A 158 2.65 14.44 -4.66
C PRO A 158 3.49 15.39 -3.79
N VAL A 159 4.22 16.27 -4.46
CA VAL A 159 4.93 17.38 -3.78
C VAL A 159 3.97 18.12 -2.84
N PRO A 160 4.40 18.41 -1.60
CA PRO A 160 3.55 19.03 -0.60
C PRO A 160 3.16 20.46 -0.97
N ASP A 161 1.97 20.61 -1.55
CA ASP A 161 1.25 21.88 -1.65
C ASP A 161 0.03 21.84 -0.72
N ALA A 162 -0.73 22.91 -0.66
CA ALA A 162 -1.86 23.01 0.26
C ALA A 162 -2.94 21.94 0.00
N GLU A 163 -3.21 21.60 -1.25
CA GLU A 163 -4.22 20.61 -1.65
C GLU A 163 -3.74 19.19 -1.34
N SER A 164 -2.51 18.85 -1.74
CA SER A 164 -1.93 17.53 -1.50
C SER A 164 -1.74 17.25 -0.01
N LEU A 165 -1.40 18.25 0.79
CA LEU A 165 -1.33 18.14 2.26
C LEU A 165 -2.69 17.91 2.89
N GLY A 166 -3.73 18.62 2.43
CA GLY A 166 -5.10 18.39 2.90
C GLY A 166 -5.61 16.99 2.55
N ALA A 167 -5.29 16.49 1.35
CA ALA A 167 -5.61 15.12 0.96
C ALA A 167 -4.83 14.09 1.80
N LEU A 168 -3.55 14.35 2.13
CA LEU A 168 -2.75 13.48 2.99
C LEU A 168 -3.34 13.37 4.39
N ASP A 169 -3.73 14.50 4.99
CA ASP A 169 -4.40 14.54 6.30
C ASP A 169 -5.67 13.67 6.29
N ARG A 170 -6.48 13.76 5.26
CA ARG A 170 -7.66 12.92 5.07
C ARG A 170 -7.33 11.42 4.95
N ALA A 171 -6.26 11.07 4.26
CA ALA A 171 -5.82 9.67 4.16
C ALA A 171 -5.31 9.13 5.51
N VAL A 172 -4.61 9.95 6.29
CA VAL A 172 -4.18 9.61 7.66
C VAL A 172 -5.39 9.43 8.58
N GLU A 173 -6.40 10.31 8.50
CA GLU A 173 -7.66 10.15 9.24
C GLU A 173 -8.34 8.81 8.94
N ALA A 174 -8.38 8.41 7.66
CA ALA A 174 -8.89 7.10 7.27
C ALA A 174 -8.14 5.94 7.93
N CYS A 175 -6.82 6.01 8.00
CA CYS A 175 -6.01 5.00 8.69
C CYS A 175 -6.35 4.93 10.19
N VAL A 176 -6.52 6.08 10.84
CA VAL A 176 -6.92 6.15 12.26
C VAL A 176 -8.30 5.52 12.47
N ASP A 177 -9.26 5.82 11.61
CA ASP A 177 -10.62 5.29 11.71
C ASP A 177 -10.68 3.78 11.44
N VAL A 178 -9.94 3.29 10.44
CA VAL A 178 -9.80 1.84 10.20
C VAL A 178 -9.17 1.15 11.41
N MET A 179 -8.11 1.72 11.98
CA MET A 179 -7.46 1.19 13.18
C MET A 179 -8.47 1.09 14.35
N ARG A 180 -9.25 2.14 14.59
CA ARG A 180 -10.27 2.17 15.66
C ARG A 180 -11.39 1.16 15.41
N ALA A 181 -11.87 1.08 14.16
CA ALA A 181 -12.97 0.18 13.80
C ALA A 181 -12.58 -1.30 13.87
N THR A 182 -11.34 -1.62 13.48
CA THR A 182 -10.86 -3.01 13.40
C THR A 182 -10.12 -3.47 14.66
N GLY A 183 -9.62 -2.54 15.47
CA GLY A 183 -8.71 -2.82 16.57
C GLY A 183 -7.32 -3.30 16.10
N ARG A 184 -6.92 -3.00 14.86
CA ARG A 184 -5.63 -3.41 14.28
C ARG A 184 -4.70 -2.20 14.17
N PRO A 185 -3.55 -2.21 14.87
CA PRO A 185 -2.67 -1.04 14.90
C PRO A 185 -1.84 -0.91 13.62
N PHE A 186 -1.59 0.32 13.21
CA PHE A 186 -0.44 0.63 12.37
C PHE A 186 0.81 0.61 13.24
N ILE A 187 1.75 -0.26 12.91
CA ILE A 187 2.99 -0.49 13.70
C ILE A 187 4.21 0.18 13.09
N SER A 188 4.11 0.60 11.85
CA SER A 188 5.15 1.30 11.12
C SER A 188 4.53 1.99 9.91
N GLY A 189 5.27 2.86 9.28
CA GLY A 189 4.86 3.55 8.06
C GLY A 189 6.02 4.22 7.36
N LYS A 190 5.76 4.68 6.14
CA LYS A 190 6.72 5.42 5.32
C LYS A 190 5.99 6.44 4.47
N ASP A 191 6.57 7.63 4.36
CA ASP A 191 6.12 8.70 3.49
C ASP A 191 7.13 8.94 2.37
N SER A 192 6.62 9.13 1.17
CA SER A 192 7.40 9.55 0.00
C SER A 192 6.65 10.70 -0.66
N LEU A 193 7.07 11.92 -0.33
CA LEU A 193 6.47 13.16 -0.82
C LEU A 193 7.36 13.74 -1.92
N SER A 194 6.97 13.58 -3.20
CA SER A 194 7.81 14.03 -4.34
C SER A 194 6.98 14.44 -5.56
#